data_82ad6d684be59d81ffc969c759828c5a
#
_entry.id   82ad6d684be59d81ffc969c759828c5a
#
_cell.length_a   1.000
_cell.length_b   1.000
_cell.length_c   1.000
_cell.angle_alpha   90.00
_cell.angle_beta   90.00
_cell.angle_gamma   90.00
#
_symmetry.space_group_name_H-M   'P 1'
#
loop_
_entity.id
_entity.type
_entity.pdbx_description
1 polymer ?
#
loop_
_entity_poly.entity_id
_entity_poly.type
_entity_poly.pdbx_seq_one_letter_code
_entity_poly.pdbx_strand_id
1 'polypeptide(L)'
;LEGDGKIKSFIGDIRDYGKLKEVFDEFKPEVVIHLAAQPIVRESYKNPRYTFETNVMGTVNVCECVRLSKSAGADGYEGVRSFVNVTTDKVYDNKERSEGGYREEEPLDGYDPYSNSKSCSELVTHSYMRSFLADSGIAVSTARAGNVIGGGDFAVDRIIPDCVRSPSISLL
;
A
#
# COMPACT_ATOMS: atom_id res chain seq x y z
N LEU A 1 -13.20 -14.97 -10.75
CA LEU A 1 -12.52 -15.44 -9.52
C LEU A 1 -13.48 -15.62 -8.33
N GLU A 2 -14.61 -14.90 -8.28
CA GLU A 2 -15.60 -15.07 -7.20
C GLU A 2 -16.43 -16.37 -7.32
N GLY A 3 -16.43 -17.02 -8.48
CA GLY A 3 -17.29 -18.18 -8.76
C GLY A 3 -16.89 -19.50 -8.08
N ASP A 4 -15.65 -19.61 -7.57
CA ASP A 4 -15.13 -20.89 -7.03
C ASP A 4 -15.24 -21.03 -5.51
N GLY A 5 -15.85 -20.07 -4.81
CA GLY A 5 -15.97 -20.09 -3.35
C GLY A 5 -14.63 -19.97 -2.59
N LYS A 6 -13.53 -19.76 -3.31
CA LYS A 6 -12.16 -19.68 -2.76
C LYS A 6 -11.76 -18.26 -2.34
N ILE A 7 -12.51 -17.25 -2.77
CA ILE A 7 -12.25 -15.84 -2.47
C ILE A 7 -13.46 -15.28 -1.73
N LYS A 8 -13.23 -14.67 -0.57
CA LYS A 8 -14.21 -13.88 0.16
C LYS A 8 -13.86 -12.41 -0.04
N SER A 9 -14.81 -11.64 -0.59
CA SER A 9 -14.63 -10.22 -0.88
C SER A 9 -15.39 -9.37 0.14
N PHE A 10 -14.72 -8.33 0.64
CA PHE A 10 -15.31 -7.30 1.51
C PHE A 10 -15.12 -5.94 0.86
N ILE A 11 -16.18 -5.19 0.69
CA ILE A 11 -16.12 -3.84 0.16
C ILE A 11 -16.07 -2.85 1.32
N GLY A 12 -15.08 -1.97 1.32
CA GLY A 12 -14.90 -0.95 2.35
C GLY A 12 -13.86 0.10 1.94
N ASP A 13 -13.74 1.15 2.73
CA ASP A 13 -12.73 2.18 2.59
C ASP A 13 -11.61 1.92 3.60
N ILE A 14 -10.35 1.95 3.15
CA ILE A 14 -9.20 1.71 4.01
C ILE A 14 -9.06 2.75 5.13
N ARG A 15 -9.71 3.92 4.97
CA ARG A 15 -9.77 4.97 5.99
C ARG A 15 -10.75 4.64 7.11
N ASP A 16 -11.70 3.75 6.87
CA ASP A 16 -12.63 3.28 7.89
C ASP A 16 -11.98 2.18 8.73
N TYR A 17 -11.33 2.60 9.81
CA TYR A 17 -10.68 1.69 10.74
C TYR A 17 -11.64 0.68 11.36
N GLY A 18 -12.87 1.12 11.71
CA GLY A 18 -13.87 0.23 12.31
C GLY A 18 -14.22 -0.93 11.38
N LYS A 19 -14.53 -0.61 10.11
CA LYS A 19 -14.84 -1.62 9.10
C LYS A 19 -13.65 -2.54 8.80
N LEU A 20 -12.45 -1.99 8.71
CA LEU A 20 -11.24 -2.77 8.50
C LEU A 20 -11.00 -3.75 9.67
N LYS A 21 -11.17 -3.28 10.90
CA LYS A 21 -11.03 -4.10 12.11
C LYS A 21 -12.04 -5.24 12.14
N GLU A 22 -13.32 -4.98 11.81
CA GLU A 22 -14.35 -6.03 11.66
C GLU A 22 -13.91 -7.13 10.69
N VAL A 23 -13.37 -6.74 9.50
CA VAL A 23 -12.89 -7.68 8.50
C VAL A 23 -11.72 -8.52 9.04
N PHE A 24 -10.76 -7.90 9.74
CA PHE A 24 -9.67 -8.64 10.37
C PHE A 24 -10.15 -9.64 11.42
N ASP A 25 -11.10 -9.24 12.26
CA ASP A 25 -11.66 -10.10 13.32
C ASP A 25 -12.45 -11.28 12.74
N GLU A 26 -13.16 -11.06 11.63
CA GLU A 26 -13.95 -12.09 10.96
C GLU A 26 -13.07 -13.05 10.15
N PHE A 27 -12.13 -12.50 9.35
CA PHE A 27 -11.31 -13.29 8.42
C PHE A 27 -10.10 -13.93 9.08
N LYS A 28 -9.53 -13.30 10.13
CA LYS A 28 -8.36 -13.77 10.88
C LYS A 28 -7.15 -14.08 9.99
N PRO A 29 -6.62 -13.07 9.24
CA PRO A 29 -5.57 -13.31 8.25
C PRO A 29 -4.23 -13.67 8.92
N GLU A 30 -3.54 -14.68 8.40
CA GLU A 30 -2.16 -14.99 8.77
C GLU A 30 -1.15 -14.17 7.94
N VAL A 31 -1.52 -13.80 6.72
CA VAL A 31 -0.70 -13.01 5.81
C VAL A 31 -1.49 -11.79 5.36
N VAL A 32 -0.88 -10.62 5.44
CA VAL A 32 -1.46 -9.35 5.00
C VAL A 32 -0.60 -8.72 3.93
N ILE A 33 -1.19 -8.40 2.78
CA ILE A 33 -0.55 -7.65 1.70
C ILE A 33 -1.35 -6.36 1.50
N HIS A 34 -0.76 -5.22 1.89
CA HIS A 34 -1.39 -3.92 1.77
C HIS A 34 -1.08 -3.29 0.41
N LEU A 35 -2.08 -3.31 -0.47
CA LEU A 35 -2.02 -2.75 -1.83
C LEU A 35 -2.92 -1.52 -1.99
N ALA A 36 -3.79 -1.24 -1.00
CA ALA A 36 -4.75 -0.16 -1.08
C ALA A 36 -4.06 1.21 -1.08
N ALA A 37 -4.36 2.02 -2.07
CA ALA A 37 -3.82 3.37 -2.18
C ALA A 37 -4.68 4.24 -3.12
N GLN A 38 -4.56 5.57 -3.00
CA GLN A 38 -4.83 6.49 -4.11
C GLN A 38 -3.54 6.60 -4.94
N PRO A 39 -3.44 5.99 -6.14
CA PRO A 39 -2.16 5.81 -6.84
C PRO A 39 -1.92 6.82 -7.96
N ILE A 40 -2.85 7.73 -8.22
CA ILE A 40 -2.80 8.65 -9.37
C ILE A 40 -2.14 9.97 -8.96
N VAL A 41 -0.96 10.27 -9.53
CA VAL A 41 -0.19 11.48 -9.22
C VAL A 41 -1.01 12.75 -9.51
N ARG A 42 -1.67 12.84 -10.68
CA ARG A 42 -2.49 14.01 -11.02
C ARG A 42 -3.65 14.22 -10.04
N GLU A 43 -4.25 13.15 -9.53
CA GLU A 43 -5.29 13.25 -8.51
C GLU A 43 -4.73 13.74 -7.18
N SER A 44 -3.49 13.38 -6.84
CA SER A 44 -2.86 13.85 -5.61
C SER A 44 -2.64 15.37 -5.57
N TYR A 45 -2.44 16.01 -6.72
CA TYR A 45 -2.38 17.46 -6.83
C TYR A 45 -3.75 18.14 -6.69
N LYS A 46 -4.82 17.48 -7.14
CA LYS A 46 -6.20 18.01 -7.01
C LYS A 46 -6.73 17.84 -5.59
N ASN A 47 -6.48 16.67 -5.00
CA ASN A 47 -7.00 16.27 -3.69
C ASN A 47 -5.89 15.73 -2.78
N PRO A 48 -4.93 16.57 -2.35
CA PRO A 48 -3.80 16.10 -1.55
C PRO A 48 -4.24 15.55 -0.19
N ARG A 49 -5.21 16.15 0.46
CA ARG A 49 -5.75 15.66 1.74
C ARG A 49 -6.27 14.23 1.61
N TYR A 50 -7.11 13.95 0.61
CA TYR A 50 -7.62 12.61 0.34
C TYR A 50 -6.48 11.61 0.09
N THR A 51 -5.43 12.03 -0.64
CA THR A 51 -4.26 11.19 -0.91
C THR A 51 -3.53 10.82 0.38
N PHE A 52 -3.27 11.79 1.27
CA PHE A 52 -2.63 11.51 2.56
C PHE A 52 -3.53 10.71 3.50
N GLU A 53 -4.81 11.02 3.58
CA GLU A 53 -5.76 10.24 4.38
C GLU A 53 -5.79 8.77 3.94
N THR A 54 -5.83 8.52 2.63
CA THR A 54 -5.87 7.16 2.10
C THR A 54 -4.53 6.43 2.27
N ASN A 55 -3.42 7.07 1.86
CA ASN A 55 -2.14 6.38 1.77
C ASN A 55 -1.40 6.31 3.11
N VAL A 56 -1.55 7.33 3.95
CA VAL A 56 -0.88 7.36 5.26
C VAL A 56 -1.78 6.80 6.35
N MET A 57 -2.97 7.38 6.53
CA MET A 57 -3.88 6.92 7.57
C MET A 57 -4.42 5.52 7.28
N GLY A 58 -4.66 5.18 6.00
CA GLY A 58 -4.98 3.81 5.61
C GLY A 58 -3.88 2.82 6.00
N THR A 59 -2.60 3.18 5.81
CA THR A 59 -1.47 2.36 6.28
C THR A 59 -1.43 2.25 7.81
N VAL A 60 -1.68 3.35 8.54
CA VAL A 60 -1.81 3.33 10.00
C VAL A 60 -2.89 2.33 10.43
N ASN A 61 -4.06 2.38 9.80
CA ASN A 61 -5.17 1.50 10.12
C ASN A 61 -4.81 0.01 9.92
N VAL A 62 -4.14 -0.32 8.81
CA VAL A 62 -3.67 -1.70 8.56
C VAL A 62 -2.63 -2.12 9.59
N CYS A 63 -1.63 -1.28 9.86
CA CYS A 63 -0.60 -1.56 10.85
C CYS A 63 -1.21 -1.80 12.25
N GLU A 64 -2.25 -1.03 12.62
CA GLU A 64 -2.93 -1.19 13.89
C GLU A 64 -3.72 -2.51 13.96
N CYS A 65 -4.41 -2.89 12.88
CA CYS A 65 -5.06 -4.21 12.80
C CYS A 65 -4.04 -5.35 12.89
N VAL A 66 -2.89 -5.23 12.21
CA VAL A 66 -1.80 -6.22 12.29
C VAL A 66 -1.28 -6.33 13.73
N ARG A 67 -1.01 -5.20 14.38
CA ARG A 67 -0.51 -5.15 15.77
C ARG A 67 -1.48 -5.82 16.74
N LEU A 68 -2.77 -5.51 16.63
CA LEU A 68 -3.80 -6.03 17.53
C LEU A 68 -4.18 -7.49 17.24
N SER A 69 -3.84 -8.03 16.07
CA SER A 69 -4.18 -9.41 15.72
C SER A 69 -3.59 -10.45 16.69
N LYS A 70 -2.43 -10.16 17.30
CA LYS A 70 -1.79 -11.04 18.29
C LYS A 70 -2.52 -11.13 19.63
N SER A 71 -3.41 -10.20 19.92
CA SER A 71 -4.16 -10.17 21.17
C SER A 71 -5.49 -10.95 21.11
N ALA A 72 -5.88 -11.46 19.93
CA ALA A 72 -7.20 -12.05 19.67
C ALA A 72 -7.28 -13.57 19.93
N GLY A 73 -6.30 -14.17 20.57
CA GLY A 73 -6.06 -15.62 20.65
C GLY A 73 -7.03 -16.50 21.43
N ALA A 74 -8.35 -16.18 21.48
CA ALA A 74 -9.32 -16.98 22.23
C ALA A 74 -9.74 -18.31 21.59
N ASP A 75 -9.41 -18.54 20.29
CA ASP A 75 -9.88 -19.68 19.49
C ASP A 75 -8.79 -20.35 18.62
N GLY A 76 -7.54 -20.24 19.06
CA GLY A 76 -6.40 -20.84 18.35
C GLY A 76 -5.83 -19.99 17.21
N TYR A 77 -6.35 -18.80 16.96
CA TYR A 77 -5.77 -17.85 16.03
C TYR A 77 -4.55 -17.18 16.65
N GLU A 78 -3.37 -17.39 16.05
CA GLU A 78 -2.10 -16.85 16.54
C GLU A 78 -1.80 -15.44 16.04
N GLY A 79 -2.71 -14.83 15.29
CA GLY A 79 -2.55 -13.52 14.68
C GLY A 79 -1.81 -13.54 13.34
N VAL A 80 -1.57 -12.35 12.80
CA VAL A 80 -0.79 -12.16 11.57
C VAL A 80 0.64 -12.65 11.78
N ARG A 81 1.18 -13.38 10.79
CA ARG A 81 2.55 -13.89 10.76
C ARG A 81 3.43 -13.10 9.80
N SER A 82 2.84 -12.55 8.74
CA SER A 82 3.57 -11.77 7.74
C SER A 82 2.75 -10.57 7.26
N PHE A 83 3.40 -9.42 7.18
CA PHE A 83 2.83 -8.18 6.66
C PHE A 83 3.75 -7.55 5.62
N VAL A 84 3.21 -7.29 4.42
CA VAL A 84 3.92 -6.60 3.33
C VAL A 84 3.15 -5.33 2.99
N ASN A 85 3.80 -4.17 3.12
CA ASN A 85 3.28 -2.90 2.62
C ASN A 85 3.89 -2.60 1.24
N VAL A 86 3.05 -2.57 0.21
CA VAL A 86 3.48 -2.27 -1.16
C VAL A 86 3.49 -0.76 -1.38
N THR A 87 4.67 -0.24 -1.68
CA THR A 87 4.93 1.17 -1.93
C THR A 87 5.40 1.41 -3.37
N THR A 88 6.27 2.36 -3.61
CA THR A 88 6.69 2.75 -4.96
C THR A 88 8.17 3.12 -4.97
N ASP A 89 8.81 3.01 -6.14
CA ASP A 89 10.14 3.55 -6.40
C ASP A 89 10.25 5.08 -6.25
N LYS A 90 9.10 5.79 -6.25
CA LYS A 90 9.02 7.25 -6.12
C LYS A 90 9.11 7.76 -4.67
N VAL A 91 9.35 6.88 -3.71
CA VAL A 91 9.50 7.24 -2.29
C VAL A 91 10.82 7.95 -1.97
N TYR A 92 11.83 7.80 -2.83
CA TYR A 92 13.16 8.33 -2.61
C TYR A 92 13.23 9.86 -2.77
N ASP A 93 14.15 10.49 -2.06
CA ASP A 93 14.66 11.82 -2.37
C ASP A 93 15.42 11.75 -3.71
N ASN A 94 14.69 12.00 -4.80
CA ASN A 94 15.20 11.79 -6.16
C ASN A 94 16.24 12.83 -6.53
N LYS A 95 17.48 12.41 -6.67
CA LYS A 95 18.63 13.23 -7.10
C LYS A 95 18.89 13.18 -8.61
N GLU A 96 17.97 12.60 -9.39
CA GLU A 96 18.08 12.48 -10.86
C GLU A 96 19.46 11.95 -11.31
N ARG A 97 19.93 10.89 -10.69
CA ARG A 97 21.23 10.29 -11.01
C ARG A 97 21.23 9.74 -12.43
N SER A 98 22.32 10.02 -13.16
CA SER A 98 22.54 9.47 -14.50
C SER A 98 23.01 8.02 -14.49
N GLU A 99 23.58 7.55 -13.38
CA GLU A 99 24.11 6.21 -13.22
C GLU A 99 23.78 5.63 -11.84
N GLY A 100 23.63 4.31 -11.79
CA GLY A 100 23.26 3.58 -10.58
C GLY A 100 21.78 3.70 -10.24
N GLY A 101 21.30 2.78 -9.41
CA GLY A 101 19.93 2.80 -8.83
C GLY A 101 19.94 3.34 -7.41
N TYR A 102 18.73 3.50 -6.85
CA TYR A 102 18.55 3.77 -5.42
C TYR A 102 18.60 2.47 -4.63
N ARG A 103 19.10 2.55 -3.41
CA ARG A 103 19.12 1.44 -2.45
C ARG A 103 18.08 1.65 -1.35
N GLU A 104 17.73 0.59 -0.67
CA GLU A 104 16.65 0.58 0.32
C GLU A 104 16.90 1.52 1.51
N GLU A 105 18.16 1.74 1.88
CA GLU A 105 18.58 2.60 2.98
C GLU A 105 18.66 4.10 2.64
N GLU A 106 18.44 4.46 1.38
CA GLU A 106 18.55 5.87 0.97
C GLU A 106 17.37 6.72 1.45
N PRO A 107 17.59 8.06 1.59
CA PRO A 107 16.57 8.96 2.13
C PRO A 107 15.25 8.92 1.37
N LEU A 108 14.17 8.98 2.14
CA LEU A 108 12.80 8.99 1.65
C LEU A 108 12.26 10.43 1.69
N ASP A 109 12.00 11.02 0.54
CA ASP A 109 11.36 12.32 0.39
C ASP A 109 10.75 12.44 -1.01
N GLY A 110 9.70 11.69 -1.27
CA GLY A 110 8.98 11.74 -2.55
C GLY A 110 8.49 13.15 -2.85
N TYR A 111 8.68 13.63 -4.08
CA TYR A 111 8.50 15.04 -4.45
C TYR A 111 7.05 15.50 -4.47
N ASP A 112 6.16 14.75 -5.11
CA ASP A 112 4.74 15.12 -5.22
C ASP A 112 3.89 14.53 -4.07
N PRO A 113 2.63 15.00 -3.88
CA PRO A 113 1.81 14.52 -2.76
C PRO A 113 1.57 13.01 -2.75
N TYR A 114 1.48 12.35 -3.91
CA TYR A 114 1.39 10.89 -3.99
C TYR A 114 2.70 10.25 -3.52
N SER A 115 3.82 10.63 -4.12
CA SER A 115 5.14 10.08 -3.81
C SER A 115 5.50 10.28 -2.34
N ASN A 116 5.26 11.50 -1.81
CA ASN A 116 5.50 11.81 -0.41
C ASN A 116 4.57 11.01 0.52
N SER A 117 3.30 10.84 0.17
CA SER A 117 2.39 10.01 0.96
C SER A 117 2.86 8.54 1.05
N LYS A 118 3.50 8.03 0.00
CA LYS A 118 4.09 6.68 0.01
C LYS A 118 5.40 6.65 0.80
N SER A 119 6.22 7.72 0.80
CA SER A 119 7.35 7.87 1.73
C SER A 119 6.88 7.84 3.18
N CYS A 120 5.81 8.58 3.51
CA CYS A 120 5.21 8.55 4.84
C CYS A 120 4.67 7.15 5.21
N SER A 121 4.07 6.43 4.26
CA SER A 121 3.60 5.05 4.45
C SER A 121 4.76 4.09 4.82
N GLU A 122 5.94 4.24 4.19
CA GLU A 122 7.16 3.54 4.58
C GLU A 122 7.57 3.86 6.03
N LEU A 123 7.63 5.16 6.37
CA LEU A 123 8.03 5.61 7.71
C LEU A 123 7.05 5.14 8.79
N VAL A 124 5.75 5.13 8.50
CA VAL A 124 4.73 4.55 9.40
C VAL A 124 5.00 3.06 9.61
N THR A 125 5.20 2.29 8.54
CA THR A 125 5.48 0.85 8.62
C THR A 125 6.74 0.58 9.43
N HIS A 126 7.82 1.32 9.19
CA HIS A 126 9.07 1.21 9.96
C HIS A 126 8.88 1.57 11.43
N SER A 127 8.07 2.59 11.74
CA SER A 127 7.75 2.96 13.13
C SER A 127 7.02 1.84 13.85
N TYR A 128 5.98 1.27 13.23
CA TYR A 128 5.25 0.14 13.83
C TYR A 128 6.13 -1.09 13.99
N MET A 129 6.94 -1.41 12.98
CA MET A 129 7.87 -2.54 13.02
C MET A 129 8.82 -2.43 14.23
N ARG A 130 9.45 -1.26 14.44
CA ARG A 130 10.43 -1.07 15.51
C ARG A 130 9.79 -0.97 16.89
N SER A 131 8.63 -0.31 16.99
CA SER A 131 8.02 0.01 18.29
C SER A 131 7.11 -1.08 18.83
N PHE A 132 6.50 -1.89 17.97
CA PHE A 132 5.44 -2.81 18.39
C PHE A 132 5.59 -4.23 17.86
N LEU A 133 6.26 -4.43 16.72
CA LEU A 133 6.25 -5.70 16.02
C LEU A 133 7.59 -6.45 16.08
N ALA A 134 8.68 -5.80 16.51
CA ALA A 134 10.02 -6.39 16.53
C ALA A 134 10.08 -7.75 17.26
N ASP A 135 9.42 -7.83 18.43
CA ASP A 135 9.41 -9.03 19.27
C ASP A 135 8.11 -9.84 19.16
N SER A 136 7.23 -9.49 18.22
CA SER A 136 5.90 -10.12 18.07
C SER A 136 5.94 -11.43 17.27
N GLY A 137 7.06 -11.74 16.60
CA GLY A 137 7.17 -12.84 15.64
C GLY A 137 6.46 -12.58 14.29
N ILE A 138 6.05 -11.33 14.03
CA ILE A 138 5.48 -10.93 12.72
C ILE A 138 6.61 -10.50 11.79
N ALA A 139 6.75 -11.16 10.63
CA ALA A 139 7.64 -10.71 9.58
C ALA A 139 7.05 -9.49 8.88
N VAL A 140 7.73 -8.35 8.93
CA VAL A 140 7.27 -7.08 8.31
C VAL A 140 8.25 -6.64 7.26
N SER A 141 7.73 -6.26 6.08
CA SER A 141 8.53 -5.68 5.00
C SER A 141 7.75 -4.62 4.23
N THR A 142 8.49 -3.73 3.57
CA THR A 142 7.97 -2.87 2.52
C THR A 142 8.49 -3.36 1.16
N ALA A 143 7.70 -3.21 0.11
CA ALA A 143 8.09 -3.58 -1.25
C ALA A 143 7.91 -2.37 -2.17
N ARG A 144 9.02 -1.85 -2.68
CA ARG A 144 9.04 -0.69 -3.58
C ARG A 144 9.02 -1.17 -5.02
N ALA A 145 7.92 -0.88 -5.72
CA ALA A 145 7.75 -1.26 -7.11
C ALA A 145 7.77 -0.02 -8.02
N GLY A 146 8.30 -0.17 -9.23
CA GLY A 146 8.11 0.79 -10.31
C GLY A 146 6.67 0.75 -10.85
N ASN A 147 6.49 1.13 -12.11
CA ASN A 147 5.17 1.06 -12.73
C ASN A 147 4.75 -0.40 -12.92
N VAL A 148 3.66 -0.78 -12.26
CA VAL A 148 3.07 -2.10 -12.38
C VAL A 148 2.12 -2.14 -13.56
N ILE A 149 2.26 -3.14 -14.43
CA ILE A 149 1.42 -3.35 -15.61
C ILE A 149 0.70 -4.68 -15.43
N GLY A 150 -0.62 -4.67 -15.66
CA GLY A 150 -1.43 -5.88 -15.58
C GLY A 150 -2.77 -5.73 -16.27
N GLY A 151 -3.44 -6.85 -16.52
CA GLY A 151 -4.81 -6.85 -17.05
C GLY A 151 -5.80 -6.25 -16.04
N GLY A 152 -6.87 -5.62 -16.56
CA GLY A 152 -7.94 -5.05 -15.73
C GLY A 152 -7.70 -3.64 -15.22
N ASP A 153 -6.56 -3.02 -15.51
CA ASP A 153 -6.32 -1.60 -15.21
C ASP A 153 -6.93 -0.73 -16.31
N PHE A 154 -8.02 -0.06 -15.99
CA PHE A 154 -8.72 0.87 -16.89
C PHE A 154 -8.77 2.30 -16.36
N ALA A 155 -7.97 2.61 -15.34
CA ALA A 155 -7.95 3.93 -14.74
C ALA A 155 -7.49 5.01 -15.73
N VAL A 156 -8.03 6.22 -15.58
CA VAL A 156 -7.60 7.40 -16.33
C VAL A 156 -6.18 7.81 -15.86
N ASP A 157 -5.44 8.46 -16.76
CA ASP A 157 -4.04 8.85 -16.50
C ASP A 157 -3.07 7.67 -16.30
N ARG A 158 -3.39 6.51 -16.89
CA ARG A 158 -2.51 5.35 -16.99
C ARG A 158 -2.03 5.18 -18.42
N ILE A 159 -0.71 5.14 -18.62
CA ILE A 159 -0.10 5.15 -19.96
C ILE A 159 -0.62 4.05 -20.87
N ILE A 160 -0.73 2.81 -20.40
CA ILE A 160 -1.18 1.68 -21.24
C ILE A 160 -2.66 1.79 -21.62
N PRO A 161 -3.60 1.97 -20.67
CA PRO A 161 -5.00 2.19 -21.04
C PRO A 161 -5.22 3.41 -21.94
N ASP A 162 -4.49 4.50 -21.70
CA ASP A 162 -4.65 5.72 -22.48
C ASP A 162 -4.12 5.55 -23.91
N CYS A 163 -3.01 4.86 -24.11
CA CYS A 163 -2.51 4.49 -25.43
C CYS A 163 -3.50 3.59 -26.21
N VAL A 164 -4.15 2.65 -25.53
CA VAL A 164 -5.16 1.77 -26.14
C VAL A 164 -6.43 2.54 -26.52
N ARG A 165 -6.85 3.48 -25.66
CA ARG A 165 -8.04 4.30 -25.90
C ARG A 165 -7.85 5.38 -26.98
N SER A 166 -6.63 5.83 -27.17
CA SER A 166 -6.27 6.90 -28.11
C SER A 166 -5.32 6.39 -29.19
N PRO A 167 -5.78 5.57 -30.13
CA PRO A 167 -4.94 4.99 -31.18
C PRO A 167 -4.35 6.01 -32.15
N SER A 168 -4.72 7.29 -32.03
CA SER A 168 -4.22 8.39 -32.87
C SER A 168 -2.97 9.10 -32.31
N ILE A 169 -2.40 8.64 -31.21
CA ILE A 169 -1.09 9.13 -30.77
C ILE A 169 -0.05 8.48 -31.69
N SER A 170 0.22 9.16 -32.81
CA SER A 170 1.43 8.90 -33.59
C SER A 170 2.61 9.07 -32.66
N LEU A 171 3.35 8.01 -32.43
CA LEU A 171 4.65 8.10 -31.80
C LEU A 171 5.54 8.95 -32.72
N LEU A 172 5.75 10.21 -32.38
CA LEU A 172 6.80 11.05 -32.92
C LEU A 172 8.07 10.77 -32.18
#